data_d21887fbc33d1e3e7fe78263069a3a69
#
_entry.id   d21887fbc33d1e3e7fe78263069a3a69
#
_cell.length_a   1.000
_cell.length_b   1.000
_cell.length_c   1.000
_cell.angle_alpha   90.00
_cell.angle_beta   90.00
_cell.angle_gamma   90.00
#
_symmetry.space_group_name_H-M   'P 1'
#
loop_
_entity.id
_entity.type
_entity.pdbx_description
1 polymer ?
#
loop_
_entity_poly.entity_id
_entity_poly.type
_entity_poly.pdbx_seq_one_letter_code
_entity_poly.pdbx_strand_id
1 'polypeptide(L)'
;MKQKGFTLIELLVVVAIIGILAAVGVVAYNGYTSAAKKNATKTIHAQTLKYIAAEVMKCSLGESHIMGTYQCKYIYPLNMYSAANINAHIGSAGAVLSDKNPYDTASYAIKQPTTAFVLGQVSLSATVVSPYMINLH
;
A
#
# COMPACT_ATOMS: atom_id res chain seq x y z
N MET A 1 13.62 9.80 -60.56
CA MET A 1 12.71 9.19 -59.56
C MET A 1 11.63 10.22 -59.23
N LYS A 2 10.32 9.93 -59.47
CA LYS A 2 9.23 10.83 -59.06
C LYS A 2 9.00 10.65 -57.58
N GLN A 3 9.36 11.60 -56.78
CA GLN A 3 8.96 11.65 -55.36
C GLN A 3 7.46 11.91 -55.31
N LYS A 4 6.72 10.92 -54.79
CA LYS A 4 5.29 11.11 -54.50
C LYS A 4 5.23 11.87 -53.15
N GLY A 5 4.85 13.13 -53.20
CA GLY A 5 4.59 13.92 -52.00
C GLY A 5 3.24 13.51 -51.37
N PHE A 6 3.17 13.59 -50.03
CA PHE A 6 1.90 13.41 -49.29
C PHE A 6 0.90 14.50 -49.64
N THR A 7 -0.32 14.13 -49.81
CA THR A 7 -1.41 15.10 -50.03
C THR A 7 -1.85 15.72 -48.70
N LEU A 8 -2.32 16.97 -48.75
CA LEU A 8 -2.75 17.69 -47.53
C LEU A 8 -3.92 16.99 -46.85
N ILE A 9 -4.81 16.34 -47.66
CA ILE A 9 -5.97 15.61 -47.12
C ILE A 9 -5.55 14.32 -46.41
N GLU A 10 -4.54 13.60 -46.91
CA GLU A 10 -4.02 12.40 -46.23
C GLU A 10 -3.46 12.73 -44.83
N LEU A 11 -2.73 13.85 -44.72
CA LEU A 11 -2.21 14.28 -43.44
C LEU A 11 -3.33 14.69 -42.48
N LEU A 12 -4.36 15.40 -42.99
CA LEU A 12 -5.46 15.91 -42.19
C LEU A 12 -6.32 14.76 -41.62
N VAL A 13 -6.59 13.72 -42.43
CA VAL A 13 -7.33 12.54 -41.96
C VAL A 13 -6.54 11.80 -40.88
N VAL A 14 -5.24 11.63 -41.02
CA VAL A 14 -4.40 10.94 -40.05
C VAL A 14 -4.41 11.67 -38.70
N VAL A 15 -4.21 12.98 -38.69
CA VAL A 15 -4.21 13.73 -37.42
C VAL A 15 -5.60 13.74 -36.75
N ALA A 16 -6.68 13.74 -37.55
CA ALA A 16 -8.03 13.65 -37.02
C ALA A 16 -8.28 12.30 -36.32
N ILE A 17 -7.85 11.20 -36.92
CA ILE A 17 -7.96 9.85 -36.33
C ILE A 17 -7.14 9.75 -35.06
N ILE A 18 -5.88 10.20 -35.07
CA ILE A 18 -5.03 10.20 -33.90
C ILE A 18 -5.64 11.06 -32.77
N GLY A 19 -6.22 12.20 -33.09
CA GLY A 19 -6.90 13.07 -32.11
C GLY A 19 -8.06 12.37 -31.40
N ILE A 20 -8.90 11.67 -32.16
CA ILE A 20 -10.03 10.91 -31.59
C ILE A 20 -9.52 9.76 -30.70
N LEU A 21 -8.56 8.99 -31.19
CA LEU A 21 -8.00 7.85 -30.44
C LEU A 21 -7.30 8.32 -29.15
N ALA A 22 -6.57 9.43 -29.21
CA ALA A 22 -5.92 10.00 -28.05
C ALA A 22 -6.95 10.46 -26.98
N ALA A 23 -8.02 11.11 -27.39
CA ALA A 23 -9.06 11.57 -26.47
C ALA A 23 -9.72 10.41 -25.70
N VAL A 24 -10.07 9.31 -26.39
CA VAL A 24 -10.65 8.12 -25.76
C VAL A 24 -9.61 7.39 -24.91
N GLY A 25 -8.38 7.28 -25.41
CA GLY A 25 -7.29 6.59 -24.73
C GLY A 25 -6.95 7.19 -23.37
N VAL A 26 -6.88 8.52 -23.27
CA VAL A 26 -6.56 9.21 -21.99
C VAL A 26 -7.61 8.93 -20.91
N VAL A 27 -8.89 8.96 -21.25
CA VAL A 27 -9.99 8.70 -20.29
C VAL A 27 -9.93 7.26 -19.79
N ALA A 28 -9.78 6.30 -20.70
CA ALA A 28 -9.66 4.87 -20.33
C ALA A 28 -8.41 4.61 -19.48
N TYR A 29 -7.26 5.20 -19.83
CA TYR A 29 -6.01 5.05 -19.09
C TYR A 29 -6.13 5.59 -17.65
N ASN A 30 -6.72 6.75 -17.46
CA ASN A 30 -6.93 7.35 -16.13
C ASN A 30 -7.83 6.48 -15.25
N GLY A 31 -8.89 5.90 -15.81
CA GLY A 31 -9.75 4.97 -15.09
C GLY A 31 -9.01 3.70 -14.67
N TYR A 32 -8.24 3.11 -15.57
CA TYR A 32 -7.45 1.92 -15.29
C TYR A 32 -6.36 2.15 -14.22
N THR A 33 -5.60 3.23 -14.34
CA THR A 33 -4.54 3.56 -13.37
C THR A 33 -5.10 3.84 -11.98
N SER A 34 -6.26 4.50 -11.89
CA SER A 34 -6.94 4.74 -10.61
C SER A 34 -7.38 3.42 -9.95
N ALA A 35 -7.99 2.53 -10.72
CA ALA A 35 -8.40 1.21 -10.23
C ALA A 35 -7.18 0.37 -9.80
N ALA A 36 -6.09 0.39 -10.58
CA ALA A 36 -4.85 -0.31 -10.26
C ALA A 36 -4.23 0.18 -8.94
N LYS A 37 -4.14 1.49 -8.73
CA LYS A 37 -3.64 2.09 -7.49
C LYS A 37 -4.48 1.69 -6.28
N LYS A 38 -5.82 1.68 -6.41
CA LYS A 38 -6.73 1.25 -5.36
C LYS A 38 -6.54 -0.22 -5.01
N ASN A 39 -6.38 -1.09 -6.01
CA ASN A 39 -6.15 -2.51 -5.79
C ASN A 39 -4.78 -2.77 -5.18
N ALA A 40 -3.74 -2.06 -5.61
CA ALA A 40 -2.41 -2.15 -5.02
C ALA A 40 -2.44 -1.80 -3.52
N THR A 41 -3.13 -0.72 -3.14
CA THR A 41 -3.29 -0.34 -1.71
C THR A 41 -3.97 -1.45 -0.90
N LYS A 42 -5.03 -2.07 -1.44
CA LYS A 42 -5.71 -3.19 -0.77
C LYS A 42 -4.80 -4.40 -0.60
N THR A 43 -4.00 -4.70 -1.62
CA THR A 43 -3.05 -5.83 -1.58
C THR A 43 -1.96 -5.58 -0.52
N ILE A 44 -1.40 -4.39 -0.48
CA ILE A 44 -0.42 -3.99 0.54
C ILE A 44 -1.02 -4.14 1.94
N HIS A 45 -2.23 -3.66 2.16
CA HIS A 45 -2.93 -3.81 3.44
C HIS A 45 -3.06 -5.28 3.85
N ALA A 46 -3.57 -6.13 2.95
CA ALA A 46 -3.77 -7.55 3.24
C ALA A 46 -2.45 -8.29 3.51
N GLN A 47 -1.39 -7.95 2.78
CA GLN A 47 -0.05 -8.53 2.99
C GLN A 47 0.54 -8.09 4.33
N THR A 48 0.39 -6.82 4.68
CA THR A 48 0.86 -6.27 5.95
C THR A 48 0.18 -6.93 7.14
N LEU A 49 -1.14 -7.12 7.09
CA LEU A 49 -1.87 -7.84 8.13
C LEU A 49 -1.35 -9.28 8.32
N LYS A 50 -1.15 -10.00 7.22
CA LYS A 50 -0.61 -11.37 7.26
C LYS A 50 0.80 -11.41 7.84
N TYR A 51 1.64 -10.46 7.46
CA TYR A 51 3.00 -10.35 7.97
C TYR A 51 3.01 -10.11 9.47
N ILE A 52 2.24 -9.14 9.95
CA ILE A 52 2.15 -8.81 11.38
C ILE A 52 1.62 -10.01 12.17
N ALA A 53 0.57 -10.67 11.68
CA ALA A 53 0.03 -11.85 12.32
C ALA A 53 1.06 -12.99 12.44
N ALA A 54 1.83 -13.23 11.38
CA ALA A 54 2.89 -14.23 11.38
C ALA A 54 4.02 -13.87 12.36
N GLU A 55 4.43 -12.60 12.41
CA GLU A 55 5.45 -12.14 13.33
C GLU A 55 5.00 -12.26 14.79
N VAL A 56 3.77 -11.89 15.11
CA VAL A 56 3.21 -12.05 16.45
C VAL A 56 3.16 -13.52 16.87
N MET A 57 2.84 -14.43 15.94
CA MET A 57 2.87 -15.86 16.22
C MET A 57 4.27 -16.39 16.60
N LYS A 58 5.33 -15.83 16.05
CA LYS A 58 6.70 -16.22 16.45
C LYS A 58 6.96 -16.00 17.93
N CYS A 59 6.41 -14.94 18.52
CA CYS A 59 6.51 -14.71 19.95
C CYS A 59 5.83 -15.82 20.77
N SER A 60 4.70 -16.36 20.31
CA SER A 60 4.03 -17.47 20.99
C SER A 60 4.79 -18.79 20.87
N LEU A 61 5.67 -18.91 19.88
CA LEU A 61 6.54 -20.07 19.67
C LEU A 61 7.89 -19.95 20.43
N GLY A 62 8.09 -18.87 21.19
CA GLY A 62 9.28 -18.68 22.04
C GLY A 62 10.40 -17.85 21.40
N GLU A 63 10.17 -17.25 20.24
CA GLU A 63 11.14 -16.30 19.68
C GLU A 63 11.29 -15.06 20.57
N SER A 64 12.51 -14.55 20.68
CA SER A 64 12.79 -13.39 21.53
C SER A 64 12.52 -12.05 20.84
N HIS A 65 12.63 -12.03 19.52
CA HIS A 65 12.49 -10.82 18.70
C HIS A 65 11.65 -11.09 17.45
N ILE A 66 10.92 -10.06 17.01
CA ILE A 66 10.14 -10.04 15.79
C ILE A 66 10.39 -8.75 15.02
N MET A 67 9.97 -8.69 13.77
CA MET A 67 10.10 -7.50 12.91
C MET A 67 11.51 -6.89 12.95
N GLY A 68 12.52 -7.74 12.93
CA GLY A 68 13.93 -7.37 12.98
C GLY A 68 14.48 -7.20 14.39
N THR A 69 14.04 -6.23 15.17
CA THR A 69 14.67 -5.86 16.45
C THR A 69 13.72 -5.77 17.63
N TYR A 70 12.45 -5.96 17.40
CA TYR A 70 11.47 -5.76 18.46
C TYR A 70 11.32 -6.97 19.38
N GLN A 71 11.40 -6.75 20.67
CA GLN A 71 11.41 -7.84 21.65
C GLN A 71 9.99 -8.32 21.97
N CYS A 72 9.79 -9.62 21.90
CA CYS A 72 8.52 -10.29 22.20
C CYS A 72 8.02 -10.04 23.63
N LYS A 73 8.92 -9.76 24.59
CA LYS A 73 8.52 -9.41 25.96
C LYS A 73 7.57 -8.19 26.04
N TYR A 74 7.57 -7.36 25.00
CA TYR A 74 6.68 -6.22 24.90
C TYR A 74 5.31 -6.55 24.29
N ILE A 75 5.12 -7.76 23.83
CA ILE A 75 3.86 -8.28 23.29
C ILE A 75 3.23 -9.31 24.25
N TYR A 76 4.06 -10.11 24.90
CA TYR A 76 3.64 -11.15 25.83
C TYR A 76 4.29 -10.98 27.21
N PRO A 77 3.52 -11.13 28.31
CA PRO A 77 2.07 -11.34 28.38
C PRO A 77 1.30 -10.03 28.08
N LEU A 78 0.19 -10.19 27.37
CA LEU A 78 -0.64 -9.09 26.85
C LEU A 78 -1.21 -8.12 27.90
N ASN A 79 -1.09 -8.44 29.18
CA ASN A 79 -1.56 -7.62 30.31
C ASN A 79 -0.70 -6.36 30.58
N MET A 80 0.46 -6.22 29.95
CA MET A 80 1.39 -5.09 30.22
C MET A 80 1.37 -3.98 29.17
N TYR A 81 0.71 -4.14 28.02
CA TYR A 81 0.86 -3.18 26.94
C TYR A 81 -0.45 -2.67 26.40
N SER A 82 -0.60 -1.36 26.47
CA SER A 82 -1.65 -0.63 25.83
C SER A 82 -1.59 -0.76 24.30
N ALA A 83 -2.72 -0.56 23.64
CA ALA A 83 -2.80 -0.47 22.19
C ALA A 83 -1.74 0.49 21.60
N ALA A 84 -1.27 1.49 22.36
CA ALA A 84 -0.24 2.42 21.95
C ALA A 84 1.10 1.73 21.63
N ASN A 85 1.52 0.73 22.42
CA ASN A 85 2.77 0.01 22.16
C ASN A 85 2.65 -0.90 20.92
N ILE A 86 1.50 -1.51 20.73
CA ILE A 86 1.24 -2.32 19.53
C ILE A 86 1.21 -1.42 18.29
N ASN A 87 0.61 -0.24 18.39
CA ASN A 87 0.57 0.73 17.30
C ASN A 87 1.97 1.27 16.95
N ALA A 88 2.82 1.53 17.94
CA ALA A 88 4.23 1.89 17.72
C ALA A 88 4.98 0.77 16.99
N HIS A 89 4.59 -0.46 17.25
CA HIS A 89 5.15 -1.66 16.66
C HIS A 89 4.74 -1.88 15.21
N ILE A 90 3.49 -1.62 14.90
CA ILE A 90 2.98 -1.61 13.53
C ILE A 90 3.75 -0.57 12.70
N GLY A 91 4.11 0.56 13.29
CA GLY A 91 5.01 1.52 12.68
C GLY A 91 6.39 0.95 12.33
N SER A 92 6.90 0.05 13.16
CA SER A 92 8.15 -0.67 12.88
C SER A 92 7.99 -1.67 11.74
N ALA A 93 6.82 -2.30 11.60
CA ALA A 93 6.52 -3.14 10.44
C ALA A 93 6.56 -2.35 9.13
N GLY A 94 6.12 -1.10 9.15
CA GLY A 94 6.26 -0.19 8.02
C GLY A 94 7.71 0.15 7.66
N ALA A 95 8.62 0.09 8.63
CA ALA A 95 10.05 0.25 8.37
C ALA A 95 10.69 -1.00 7.76
N VAL A 96 10.19 -2.17 8.08
CA VAL A 96 10.64 -3.46 7.51
C VAL A 96 10.00 -3.70 6.14
N LEU A 97 8.75 -3.34 5.97
CA LEU A 97 8.02 -3.44 4.70
C LEU A 97 8.22 -2.13 3.91
N SER A 98 9.06 -2.20 2.90
CA SER A 98 9.47 -1.04 2.08
C SER A 98 8.48 -0.68 0.96
N ASP A 99 7.25 -1.16 1.03
CA ASP A 99 6.22 -0.88 0.03
C ASP A 99 5.96 0.62 -0.10
N LYS A 100 5.96 1.09 -1.34
CA LYS A 100 5.70 2.49 -1.66
C LYS A 100 4.21 2.76 -1.82
N ASN A 101 3.80 3.96 -1.45
CA ASN A 101 2.44 4.41 -1.66
C ASN A 101 2.13 4.47 -3.17
N PRO A 102 1.10 3.76 -3.67
CA PRO A 102 0.76 3.76 -5.09
C PRO A 102 0.33 5.13 -5.65
N TYR A 103 -0.04 6.07 -4.78
CA TYR A 103 -0.43 7.42 -5.16
C TYR A 103 0.71 8.44 -5.03
N ASP A 104 1.69 8.14 -4.18
CA ASP A 104 2.87 8.98 -3.95
C ASP A 104 4.08 8.08 -3.67
N THR A 105 4.85 7.79 -4.70
CA THR A 105 6.01 6.89 -4.64
C THR A 105 7.18 7.44 -3.81
N ALA A 106 7.16 8.71 -3.44
CA ALA A 106 8.13 9.28 -2.51
C ALA A 106 7.87 8.83 -1.06
N SER A 107 6.62 8.51 -0.74
CA SER A 107 6.18 8.08 0.58
C SER A 107 6.08 6.56 0.70
N TYR A 108 6.22 6.04 1.92
CA TYR A 108 5.89 4.65 2.22
C TYR A 108 4.38 4.46 2.36
N ALA A 109 3.90 3.28 1.93
CA ALA A 109 2.48 2.94 2.01
C ALA A 109 2.02 2.70 3.45
N ILE A 110 2.91 2.18 4.30
CA ILE A 110 2.58 1.78 5.68
C ILE A 110 3.14 2.83 6.63
N LYS A 111 2.28 3.39 7.47
CA LYS A 111 2.64 4.37 8.50
C LYS A 111 1.93 4.06 9.81
N GLN A 112 2.44 4.63 10.88
CA GLN A 112 1.73 4.64 12.16
C GLN A 112 0.35 5.28 12.00
N PRO A 113 -0.65 4.83 12.77
CA PRO A 113 -1.98 5.44 12.74
C PRO A 113 -1.88 6.93 13.06
N THR A 114 -2.34 7.74 12.14
CA THR A 114 -2.47 9.18 12.29
C THR A 114 -3.92 9.56 12.12
N THR A 115 -4.30 10.70 12.67
CA THR A 115 -5.66 11.25 12.48
C THR A 115 -5.89 11.76 11.06
N ALA A 116 -4.83 11.91 10.27
CA ALA A 116 -4.91 12.38 8.89
C ALA A 116 -4.95 11.20 7.92
N PHE A 117 -6.02 11.12 7.13
CA PHE A 117 -6.13 10.13 6.05
C PHE A 117 -5.37 10.64 4.83
N VAL A 118 -4.41 9.84 4.36
CA VAL A 118 -3.67 10.13 3.12
C VAL A 118 -3.95 9.02 2.11
N LEU A 119 -4.27 9.41 0.87
CA LEU A 119 -4.56 8.45 -0.20
C LEU A 119 -3.41 7.48 -0.41
N GLY A 120 -3.74 6.20 -0.47
CA GLY A 120 -2.78 5.13 -0.70
C GLY A 120 -1.92 4.75 0.51
N GLN A 121 -2.11 5.40 1.66
CA GLN A 121 -1.51 4.96 2.91
C GLN A 121 -2.39 3.93 3.60
N VAL A 122 -1.74 2.94 4.17
CA VAL A 122 -2.34 1.92 5.03
C VAL A 122 -1.99 2.29 6.45
N SER A 123 -2.99 2.69 7.22
CA SER A 123 -2.86 2.84 8.67
C SER A 123 -3.48 1.61 9.33
N LEU A 124 -2.70 0.95 10.17
CA LEU A 124 -3.13 -0.21 10.92
C LEU A 124 -3.25 0.18 12.38
N SER A 125 -4.36 -0.16 12.98
CA SER A 125 -4.54 -0.06 14.42
C SER A 125 -4.73 -1.44 15.02
N ALA A 126 -4.19 -1.64 16.22
CA ALA A 126 -4.39 -2.85 16.98
C ALA A 126 -5.20 -2.52 18.24
N THR A 127 -6.26 -3.27 18.48
CA THR A 127 -7.00 -3.24 19.73
C THR A 127 -6.79 -4.54 20.49
N VAL A 128 -6.46 -4.45 21.75
CA VAL A 128 -6.35 -5.63 22.62
C VAL A 128 -7.75 -5.99 23.09
N VAL A 129 -8.25 -7.12 22.65
CA VAL A 129 -9.50 -7.70 23.11
C VAL A 129 -9.17 -8.79 24.12
N SER A 130 -9.55 -8.51 25.37
CA SER A 130 -9.28 -9.36 26.54
C SER A 130 -9.58 -10.84 26.32
N PRO A 131 -8.81 -11.77 26.93
CA PRO A 131 -7.51 -11.55 27.56
C PRO A 131 -6.30 -11.96 26.69
N TYR A 132 -6.51 -12.49 25.47
CA TYR A 132 -5.43 -13.10 24.69
C TYR A 132 -5.52 -12.91 23.17
N MET A 133 -6.34 -12.01 22.66
CA MET A 133 -6.45 -11.79 21.21
C MET A 133 -6.14 -10.34 20.83
N ILE A 134 -5.40 -10.20 19.75
CA ILE A 134 -5.13 -8.92 19.08
C ILE A 134 -6.00 -8.88 17.84
N ASN A 135 -6.88 -7.89 17.74
CA ASN A 135 -7.58 -7.59 16.50
C ASN A 135 -6.83 -6.50 15.75
N LEU A 136 -6.46 -6.77 14.51
CA LEU A 136 -5.85 -5.82 13.58
C LEU A 136 -6.94 -5.30 12.62
N HIS A 137 -7.04 -3.98 12.49
CA HIS A 137 -7.92 -3.35 11.52
C HIS A 137 -7.15 -2.38 10.61
#